data_718c8aebc6e12dc9cace89a7cbe8d518
#
_entry.id   718c8aebc6e12dc9cace89a7cbe8d518
#
_cell.length_a   1.000
_cell.length_b   1.000
_cell.length_c   1.000
_cell.angle_alpha   90.00
_cell.angle_beta   90.00
_cell.angle_gamma   90.00
#
_symmetry.space_group_name_H-M   'P 1'
#
loop_
_entity.id
_entity.type
_entity.pdbx_description
1 polymer ?
#
loop_
_entity_poly.entity_id
_entity_poly.type
_entity_poly.pdbx_seq_one_letter_code
_entity_poly.pdbx_strand_id
1 'polypeptide(L)'
;MKHLISIADLSREEIIGLMDEADRFREALDGREMKKLPTLRGRTIFTLFYENSTRTRSSFETAGKWMSADVINVSASNSSVKKGESLKDTAATLKAVGADAIIMRHPSSGAPNLLREWVPGAAIINAGDGSHQHPTQALLDAVTMRQHIGDVAGKKVLIVGDILHSRVARSNVDLLSTLGAEVVLVAPPTLLPTGVQNWPCRVAYDFDAELASADTPAVVMMLRVQAERMNGGFFPSHREYATLYGLSQDRADTLGNDTLIMHPGPMLRGMEINFNVADRDNTVVLDQVTNGVYTRMAALFTLLASGDDALEGEE
;
A
#
# COMPACT_ATOMS: atom_id res chain seq x y z
N MET A 1 16.47 2.25 9.49
CA MET A 1 15.05 1.88 9.80
C MET A 1 14.99 0.52 10.50
N LYS A 2 14.23 0.35 11.60
CA LYS A 2 14.04 -0.94 12.30
C LYS A 2 12.65 -1.59 12.06
N HIS A 3 11.66 -0.77 11.74
CA HIS A 3 10.28 -1.18 11.49
C HIS A 3 9.72 -0.34 10.35
N LEU A 4 8.69 -0.84 9.66
CA LEU A 4 7.95 -0.09 8.63
C LEU A 4 6.47 -0.04 9.05
N ILE A 5 6.10 0.96 9.85
CA ILE A 5 4.77 1.09 10.45
C ILE A 5 3.92 2.13 9.72
N SER A 6 4.47 3.30 9.43
CA SER A 6 3.80 4.42 8.79
C SER A 6 4.72 5.08 7.77
N ILE A 7 4.15 5.66 6.72
CA ILE A 7 4.91 6.53 5.81
C ILE A 7 5.39 7.80 6.51
N ALA A 8 4.59 8.32 7.44
CA ALA A 8 4.96 9.52 8.21
C ALA A 8 6.22 9.34 9.07
N ASP A 9 6.65 8.10 9.33
CA ASP A 9 7.88 7.78 10.07
C ASP A 9 9.14 7.83 9.17
N LEU A 10 8.98 7.97 7.84
CA LEU A 10 10.07 7.91 6.88
C LEU A 10 10.48 9.30 6.39
N SER A 11 11.77 9.52 6.26
CA SER A 11 12.28 10.68 5.53
C SER A 11 12.11 10.50 4.01
N ARG A 12 12.23 11.62 3.26
CA ARG A 12 12.20 11.59 1.79
C ARG A 12 13.30 10.68 1.24
N GLU A 13 14.47 10.72 1.82
CA GLU A 13 15.63 9.90 1.45
C GLU A 13 15.37 8.41 1.68
N GLU A 14 14.74 8.05 2.81
CA GLU A 14 14.37 6.66 3.10
C GLU A 14 13.30 6.15 2.13
N ILE A 15 12.31 6.98 1.76
CA ILE A 15 11.31 6.64 0.74
C ILE A 15 11.99 6.38 -0.61
N ILE A 16 12.84 7.30 -1.06
CA ILE A 16 13.58 7.16 -2.33
C ILE A 16 14.47 5.93 -2.30
N GLY A 17 15.20 5.71 -1.20
CA GLY A 17 16.05 4.52 -1.02
C GLY A 17 15.28 3.20 -1.14
N LEU A 18 14.09 3.11 -0.56
CA LEU A 18 13.22 1.93 -0.70
C LEU A 18 12.71 1.74 -2.14
N MET A 19 12.39 2.85 -2.82
CA MET A 19 11.98 2.80 -4.23
C MET A 19 13.14 2.36 -5.14
N ASP A 20 14.33 2.88 -4.92
CA ASP A 20 15.54 2.52 -5.68
C ASP A 20 15.91 1.05 -5.47
N GLU A 21 15.79 0.56 -4.23
CA GLU A 21 16.04 -0.85 -3.94
C GLU A 21 14.99 -1.77 -4.59
N ALA A 22 13.74 -1.33 -4.69
CA ALA A 22 12.70 -2.07 -5.42
C ALA A 22 13.03 -2.19 -6.93
N ASP A 23 13.51 -1.11 -7.54
CA ASP A 23 13.94 -1.13 -8.95
C ASP A 23 15.18 -2.02 -9.15
N ARG A 24 16.16 -1.99 -8.23
CA ARG A 24 17.32 -2.91 -8.25
C ARG A 24 16.89 -4.39 -8.20
N PHE A 25 15.95 -4.74 -7.33
CA PHE A 25 15.41 -6.10 -7.29
C PHE A 25 14.67 -6.48 -8.56
N ARG A 26 13.94 -5.55 -9.16
CA ARG A 26 13.27 -5.77 -10.44
C ARG A 26 14.29 -6.05 -11.53
N GLU A 27 15.30 -5.19 -11.70
CA GLU A 27 16.38 -5.37 -12.69
C GLU A 27 17.15 -6.67 -12.46
N ALA A 28 17.47 -6.99 -11.20
CA ALA A 28 18.21 -8.20 -10.85
C ALA A 28 17.44 -9.50 -11.17
N LEU A 29 16.12 -9.46 -11.22
CA LEU A 29 15.26 -10.63 -11.47
C LEU A 29 14.59 -10.60 -12.85
N ASP A 30 14.74 -9.53 -13.60
CA ASP A 30 14.18 -9.44 -14.95
C ASP A 30 14.79 -10.50 -15.88
N GLY A 31 13.96 -11.13 -16.69
CA GLY A 31 14.37 -12.18 -17.63
C GLY A 31 14.90 -13.47 -16.98
N ARG A 32 14.98 -13.60 -15.65
CA ARG A 32 15.43 -14.81 -14.99
C ARG A 32 14.33 -15.87 -14.93
N GLU A 33 14.63 -17.07 -15.36
CA GLU A 33 13.77 -18.24 -15.19
C GLU A 33 13.61 -18.59 -13.69
N MET A 34 14.71 -18.58 -12.93
CA MET A 34 14.71 -18.82 -11.49
C MET A 34 14.80 -17.50 -10.71
N LYS A 35 13.70 -17.10 -10.12
CA LYS A 35 13.61 -15.89 -9.29
C LYS A 35 13.98 -16.19 -7.83
N LYS A 36 15.26 -16.44 -7.58
CA LYS A 36 15.81 -16.73 -6.25
C LYS A 36 17.10 -15.94 -6.01
N LEU A 37 17.15 -15.28 -4.83
CA LEU A 37 18.34 -14.58 -4.32
C LEU A 37 18.62 -15.09 -2.89
N PRO A 38 19.86 -15.27 -2.47
CA PRO A 38 20.18 -15.79 -1.13
C PRO A 38 20.15 -14.74 -0.02
N THR A 39 19.66 -13.54 -0.29
CA THR A 39 19.78 -12.33 0.54
C THR A 39 19.19 -12.46 1.94
N LEU A 40 18.17 -13.28 2.15
CA LEU A 40 17.54 -13.51 3.47
C LEU A 40 17.55 -14.99 3.88
N ARG A 41 18.56 -15.73 3.41
CA ARG A 41 18.70 -17.15 3.75
C ARG A 41 18.86 -17.30 5.28
N GLY A 42 18.05 -18.17 5.89
CA GLY A 42 18.05 -18.42 7.33
C GLY A 42 17.22 -17.43 8.14
N ARG A 43 16.60 -16.42 7.52
CA ARG A 43 15.65 -15.54 8.20
C ARG A 43 14.25 -16.14 8.19
N THR A 44 13.53 -16.02 9.30
CA THR A 44 12.16 -16.49 9.48
C THR A 44 11.19 -15.31 9.53
N ILE A 45 10.23 -15.29 8.61
CA ILE A 45 9.24 -14.22 8.45
C ILE A 45 7.86 -14.78 8.72
N PHE A 46 7.13 -14.20 9.66
CA PHE A 46 5.74 -14.54 9.91
C PHE A 46 4.80 -13.50 9.29
N THR A 47 3.78 -13.96 8.55
CA THR A 47 2.65 -13.10 8.18
C THR A 47 1.50 -13.35 9.16
N LEU A 48 1.08 -12.33 9.88
CA LEU A 48 0.01 -12.38 10.87
C LEU A 48 -1.18 -11.55 10.39
N PHE A 49 -2.17 -12.21 9.78
CA PHE A 49 -3.29 -11.53 9.12
C PHE A 49 -4.61 -11.78 9.84
N TYR A 50 -5.20 -10.73 10.37
CA TYR A 50 -6.53 -10.71 10.99
C TYR A 50 -7.63 -10.34 10.00
N GLU A 51 -7.28 -9.72 8.86
CA GLU A 51 -8.18 -9.44 7.74
C GLU A 51 -7.79 -10.26 6.51
N ASN A 52 -8.77 -10.64 5.71
CA ASN A 52 -8.52 -11.32 4.44
C ASN A 52 -7.75 -10.41 3.47
N SER A 53 -6.70 -10.96 2.87
CA SER A 53 -5.94 -10.26 1.85
C SER A 53 -5.19 -11.25 0.97
N THR A 54 -5.66 -11.46 -0.24
CA THR A 54 -4.97 -12.33 -1.21
C THR A 54 -3.72 -11.65 -1.73
N ARG A 55 -3.82 -10.42 -2.25
CA ARG A 55 -2.70 -9.70 -2.88
C ARG A 55 -1.55 -9.45 -1.92
N THR A 56 -1.83 -8.81 -0.78
CA THR A 56 -0.78 -8.42 0.16
C THR A 56 -0.08 -9.64 0.76
N ARG A 57 -0.83 -10.67 1.16
CA ARG A 57 -0.25 -11.89 1.71
C ARG A 57 0.62 -12.60 0.67
N SER A 58 0.05 -12.90 -0.50
CA SER A 58 0.78 -13.63 -1.55
C SER A 58 2.03 -12.89 -2.01
N SER A 59 1.99 -11.56 -2.12
CA SER A 59 3.17 -10.80 -2.55
C SER A 59 4.26 -10.73 -1.48
N PHE A 60 3.92 -10.65 -0.19
CA PHE A 60 4.92 -10.78 0.89
C PHE A 60 5.51 -12.20 0.94
N GLU A 61 4.66 -13.22 0.79
CA GLU A 61 5.12 -14.60 0.73
C GLU A 61 6.06 -14.82 -0.46
N THR A 62 5.70 -14.31 -1.64
CA THR A 62 6.54 -14.38 -2.84
C THR A 62 7.84 -13.62 -2.62
N ALA A 63 7.80 -12.39 -2.10
CA ALA A 63 8.98 -11.58 -1.84
C ALA A 63 9.97 -12.30 -0.90
N GLY A 64 9.50 -12.79 0.24
CA GLY A 64 10.36 -13.53 1.17
C GLY A 64 10.94 -14.81 0.55
N LYS A 65 10.11 -15.59 -0.16
CA LYS A 65 10.56 -16.82 -0.84
C LYS A 65 11.56 -16.54 -1.96
N TRP A 66 11.41 -15.44 -2.71
CA TRP A 66 12.40 -15.04 -3.73
C TRP A 66 13.73 -14.61 -3.12
N MET A 67 13.73 -14.13 -1.90
CA MET A 67 14.92 -13.81 -1.12
C MET A 67 15.46 -14.96 -0.27
N SER A 68 14.93 -16.17 -0.44
CA SER A 68 15.31 -17.40 0.27
C SER A 68 15.05 -17.37 1.79
N ALA A 69 14.13 -16.54 2.26
CA ALA A 69 13.63 -16.58 3.63
C ALA A 69 12.60 -17.71 3.82
N ASP A 70 12.48 -18.20 5.05
CA ASP A 70 11.40 -19.08 5.49
C ASP A 70 10.18 -18.23 5.84
N VAL A 71 9.10 -18.34 5.05
CA VAL A 71 7.87 -17.57 5.25
C VAL A 71 6.77 -18.46 5.79
N ILE A 72 6.28 -18.12 6.98
CA ILE A 72 5.23 -18.85 7.69
C ILE A 72 3.98 -17.97 7.76
N ASN A 73 2.89 -18.48 7.17
CA ASN A 73 1.61 -17.76 7.17
C ASN A 73 0.77 -18.16 8.38
N VAL A 74 0.42 -17.18 9.21
CA VAL A 74 -0.49 -17.32 10.35
C VAL A 74 -1.78 -16.57 10.05
N SER A 75 -2.89 -17.29 10.01
CA SER A 75 -4.23 -16.72 9.88
C SER A 75 -4.91 -16.71 11.24
N ALA A 76 -5.33 -15.52 11.70
CA ALA A 76 -6.07 -15.39 12.95
C ALA A 76 -7.35 -16.24 12.98
N SER A 77 -8.02 -16.41 11.82
CA SER A 77 -9.21 -17.24 11.69
C SER A 77 -8.99 -18.73 11.93
N ASN A 78 -7.75 -19.21 11.87
CA ASN A 78 -7.37 -20.62 12.02
C ASN A 78 -6.32 -20.85 13.11
N SER A 79 -6.14 -19.90 14.03
CA SER A 79 -5.13 -19.94 15.09
C SER A 79 -5.75 -19.94 16.49
N SER A 80 -4.91 -19.97 17.52
CA SER A 80 -5.27 -19.83 18.94
C SER A 80 -6.02 -18.53 19.28
N VAL A 81 -5.96 -17.51 18.41
CA VAL A 81 -6.78 -16.30 18.52
C VAL A 81 -8.28 -16.61 18.63
N LYS A 82 -8.78 -17.64 17.93
CA LYS A 82 -10.16 -18.12 18.09
C LYS A 82 -10.49 -18.66 19.49
N LYS A 83 -9.47 -19.03 20.26
CA LYS A 83 -9.61 -19.51 21.64
C LYS A 83 -9.51 -18.37 22.66
N GLY A 84 -9.41 -17.11 22.20
CA GLY A 84 -9.32 -15.92 23.06
C GLY A 84 -7.89 -15.49 23.40
N GLU A 85 -6.87 -16.01 22.70
CA GLU A 85 -5.48 -15.56 22.88
C GLU A 85 -5.35 -14.09 22.51
N SER A 86 -4.66 -13.34 23.36
CA SER A 86 -4.43 -11.91 23.11
C SER A 86 -3.44 -11.70 21.97
N LEU A 87 -3.53 -10.54 21.30
CA LEU A 87 -2.55 -10.15 20.27
C LEU A 87 -1.12 -10.14 20.82
N LYS A 88 -0.95 -9.71 22.07
CA LYS A 88 0.37 -9.67 22.74
C LYS A 88 0.96 -11.07 22.91
N ASP A 89 0.15 -12.03 23.38
CA ASP A 89 0.61 -13.40 23.59
C ASP A 89 0.90 -14.10 22.27
N THR A 90 0.07 -13.87 21.24
CA THR A 90 0.31 -14.37 19.88
C THR A 90 1.66 -13.83 19.37
N ALA A 91 1.90 -12.53 19.46
CA ALA A 91 3.15 -11.91 19.00
C ALA A 91 4.38 -12.43 19.78
N ALA A 92 4.28 -12.57 21.11
CA ALA A 92 5.33 -13.14 21.95
C ALA A 92 5.65 -14.60 21.57
N THR A 93 4.60 -15.38 21.27
CA THR A 93 4.76 -16.77 20.79
C THR A 93 5.53 -16.82 19.48
N LEU A 94 5.16 -15.99 18.49
CA LEU A 94 5.87 -15.92 17.20
C LEU A 94 7.34 -15.54 17.39
N LYS A 95 7.61 -14.58 18.28
CA LYS A 95 9.01 -14.19 18.61
C LYS A 95 9.76 -15.35 19.26
N ALA A 96 9.17 -16.05 20.20
CA ALA A 96 9.79 -17.20 20.87
C ALA A 96 10.07 -18.38 19.91
N VAL A 97 9.29 -18.52 18.85
CA VAL A 97 9.50 -19.51 17.79
C VAL A 97 10.61 -19.10 16.81
N GLY A 98 11.11 -17.87 16.89
CA GLY A 98 12.24 -17.40 16.09
C GLY A 98 11.89 -16.39 14.99
N ALA A 99 10.85 -15.58 15.18
CA ALA A 99 10.52 -14.54 14.20
C ALA A 99 11.63 -13.48 14.11
N ASP A 100 12.23 -13.32 12.94
CA ASP A 100 13.06 -12.16 12.57
C ASP A 100 12.20 -10.98 12.13
N ALA A 101 11.08 -11.26 11.44
CA ALA A 101 10.09 -10.26 11.09
C ALA A 101 8.65 -10.76 11.27
N ILE A 102 7.75 -9.83 11.64
CA ILE A 102 6.31 -10.06 11.68
C ILE A 102 5.63 -9.04 10.77
N ILE A 103 4.97 -9.52 9.73
CA ILE A 103 4.18 -8.75 8.79
C ILE A 103 2.73 -8.80 9.25
N MET A 104 2.23 -7.69 9.77
CA MET A 104 0.91 -7.65 10.39
C MET A 104 -0.12 -6.92 9.56
N ARG A 105 -1.33 -7.51 9.44
CA ARG A 105 -2.53 -6.85 8.96
C ARG A 105 -3.64 -6.98 9.98
N HIS A 106 -4.21 -5.86 10.44
CA HIS A 106 -5.16 -5.82 11.53
C HIS A 106 -6.32 -4.84 11.27
N PRO A 107 -7.57 -5.14 11.73
CA PRO A 107 -8.69 -4.22 11.60
C PRO A 107 -8.57 -2.96 12.49
N SER A 108 -7.82 -3.03 13.58
CA SER A 108 -7.62 -1.89 14.47
C SER A 108 -6.39 -1.08 14.09
N SER A 109 -6.56 0.22 13.91
CA SER A 109 -5.48 1.17 13.71
C SER A 109 -4.53 1.19 14.90
N GLY A 110 -3.21 1.24 14.65
CA GLY A 110 -2.16 1.27 15.66
C GLY A 110 -1.71 -0.11 16.17
N ALA A 111 -2.37 -1.21 15.81
CA ALA A 111 -1.97 -2.55 16.26
C ALA A 111 -0.52 -2.92 15.92
N PRO A 112 0.02 -2.66 14.71
CA PRO A 112 1.43 -2.90 14.42
C PRO A 112 2.39 -2.06 15.29
N ASN A 113 1.97 -0.87 15.70
CA ASN A 113 2.77 0.00 16.56
C ASN A 113 2.95 -0.62 17.96
N LEU A 114 1.92 -1.27 18.49
CA LEU A 114 2.02 -1.99 19.76
C LEU A 114 2.94 -3.22 19.66
N LEU A 115 2.95 -3.91 18.51
CA LEU A 115 3.83 -5.07 18.33
C LEU A 115 5.31 -4.70 18.47
N ARG A 116 5.75 -3.57 17.90
CA ARG A 116 7.15 -3.16 17.99
C ARG A 116 7.64 -2.99 19.44
N GLU A 117 6.71 -2.64 20.35
CA GLU A 117 6.99 -2.50 21.78
C GLU A 117 7.01 -3.86 22.50
N TRP A 118 6.12 -4.77 22.09
CA TRP A 118 5.93 -6.06 22.78
C TRP A 118 6.94 -7.12 22.37
N VAL A 119 7.49 -7.04 21.14
CA VAL A 119 8.40 -8.06 20.61
C VAL A 119 9.73 -7.44 20.14
N PRO A 120 10.55 -6.93 21.07
CA PRO A 120 11.84 -6.36 20.72
C PRO A 120 12.71 -7.40 19.99
N GLY A 121 13.50 -6.94 19.03
CA GLY A 121 14.37 -7.81 18.22
C GLY A 121 13.68 -8.56 17.09
N ALA A 122 12.43 -8.24 16.78
CA ALA A 122 11.79 -8.60 15.50
C ALA A 122 11.45 -7.32 14.70
N ALA A 123 11.65 -7.35 13.40
CA ALA A 123 11.20 -6.27 12.53
C ALA A 123 9.67 -6.34 12.36
N ILE A 124 8.98 -5.22 12.48
CA ILE A 124 7.53 -5.14 12.29
C ILE A 124 7.22 -4.40 11.01
N ILE A 125 6.40 -5.02 10.15
CA ILE A 125 5.90 -4.41 8.91
C ILE A 125 4.38 -4.31 8.99
N ASN A 126 3.87 -3.10 8.81
CA ASN A 126 2.44 -2.84 8.69
C ASN A 126 1.94 -3.18 7.28
N ALA A 127 1.18 -4.26 7.15
CA ALA A 127 0.53 -4.69 5.92
C ALA A 127 -0.93 -4.18 5.81
N GLY A 128 -1.25 -3.15 6.57
CA GLY A 128 -2.53 -2.45 6.63
C GLY A 128 -3.23 -2.60 7.97
N ASP A 129 -3.43 -1.49 8.67
CA ASP A 129 -4.12 -1.43 9.95
C ASP A 129 -5.32 -0.47 9.91
N GLY A 130 -6.51 -0.99 10.12
CA GLY A 130 -7.76 -0.24 10.09
C GLY A 130 -7.89 0.69 8.87
N SER A 131 -8.19 1.95 9.12
CA SER A 131 -8.15 3.05 8.14
C SER A 131 -6.88 3.91 8.25
N HIS A 132 -5.85 3.44 8.98
CA HIS A 132 -4.68 4.25 9.34
C HIS A 132 -3.60 4.23 8.25
N GLN A 133 -2.84 3.11 8.08
CA GLN A 133 -1.69 3.08 7.18
C GLN A 133 -1.55 1.76 6.43
N HIS A 134 -0.97 1.81 5.25
CA HIS A 134 -0.48 0.67 4.47
C HIS A 134 0.80 1.07 3.70
N PRO A 135 1.95 1.20 4.39
CA PRO A 135 3.15 1.82 3.82
C PRO A 135 3.61 1.17 2.52
N THR A 136 3.64 -0.18 2.46
CA THR A 136 4.08 -0.87 1.25
C THR A 136 3.11 -0.73 0.07
N GLN A 137 1.87 -0.30 0.31
CA GLN A 137 0.95 0.04 -0.78
C GLN A 137 1.32 1.40 -1.38
N ALA A 138 1.52 2.42 -0.55
CA ALA A 138 1.93 3.73 -1.05
C ALA A 138 3.28 3.68 -1.76
N LEU A 139 4.24 2.90 -1.23
CA LEU A 139 5.54 2.70 -1.88
C LEU A 139 5.42 2.03 -3.26
N LEU A 140 4.64 0.95 -3.40
CA LEU A 140 4.44 0.30 -4.70
C LEU A 140 3.69 1.21 -5.69
N ASP A 141 2.75 2.02 -5.20
CA ASP A 141 2.03 2.99 -6.02
C ASP A 141 3.01 4.04 -6.56
N ALA A 142 3.89 4.59 -5.72
CA ALA A 142 4.92 5.54 -6.13
C ALA A 142 5.98 4.93 -7.07
N VAL A 143 6.41 3.69 -6.83
CA VAL A 143 7.30 2.95 -7.75
C VAL A 143 6.64 2.82 -9.12
N THR A 144 5.35 2.47 -9.16
CA THR A 144 4.60 2.33 -10.41
C THR A 144 4.48 3.68 -11.12
N MET A 145 4.14 4.76 -10.40
CA MET A 145 4.12 6.11 -10.97
C MET A 145 5.48 6.48 -11.56
N ARG A 146 6.58 6.29 -10.79
CA ARG A 146 7.94 6.61 -11.24
C ARG A 146 8.33 5.87 -12.52
N GLN A 147 7.93 4.63 -12.68
CA GLN A 147 8.24 3.82 -13.86
C GLN A 147 7.55 4.31 -15.13
N HIS A 148 6.35 4.84 -15.01
CA HIS A 148 5.54 5.28 -16.15
C HIS A 148 5.70 6.76 -16.48
N ILE A 149 5.78 7.62 -15.46
CA ILE A 149 5.79 9.08 -15.64
C ILE A 149 7.02 9.79 -15.07
N GLY A 150 7.99 9.05 -14.53
CA GLY A 150 9.18 9.63 -13.89
C GLY A 150 8.88 10.27 -12.53
N ASP A 151 9.62 11.34 -12.19
CA ASP A 151 9.42 12.04 -10.92
C ASP A 151 7.99 12.58 -10.81
N VAL A 152 7.39 12.41 -9.64
CA VAL A 152 6.03 12.90 -9.32
C VAL A 152 6.05 14.34 -8.79
N ALA A 153 7.21 14.91 -8.49
CA ALA A 153 7.32 16.28 -7.99
C ALA A 153 6.66 17.29 -8.94
N GLY A 154 5.79 18.14 -8.40
CA GLY A 154 5.02 19.13 -9.15
C GLY A 154 3.90 18.55 -10.03
N LYS A 155 3.70 17.23 -10.05
CA LYS A 155 2.61 16.60 -10.81
C LYS A 155 1.35 16.49 -9.98
N LYS A 156 0.21 16.71 -10.62
CA LYS A 156 -1.12 16.59 -10.03
C LYS A 156 -1.55 15.11 -9.99
N VAL A 157 -1.88 14.64 -8.80
CA VAL A 157 -2.37 13.28 -8.53
C VAL A 157 -3.75 13.36 -7.91
N LEU A 158 -4.76 12.85 -8.62
CA LEU A 158 -6.12 12.73 -8.08
C LEU A 158 -6.26 11.38 -7.37
N ILE A 159 -6.76 11.41 -6.13
CA ILE A 159 -7.17 10.23 -5.37
C ILE A 159 -8.68 10.34 -5.17
N VAL A 160 -9.44 9.43 -5.82
CA VAL A 160 -10.89 9.57 -5.97
C VAL A 160 -11.62 8.46 -5.22
N GLY A 161 -12.55 8.80 -4.35
CA GLY A 161 -13.50 7.86 -3.79
C GLY A 161 -13.62 7.86 -2.27
N ASP A 162 -13.63 6.68 -1.65
CA ASP A 162 -13.80 6.51 -0.21
C ASP A 162 -12.51 6.83 0.56
N ILE A 163 -12.30 8.09 0.85
CA ILE A 163 -11.13 8.59 1.59
C ILE A 163 -11.25 8.24 3.08
N LEU A 164 -12.45 8.33 3.64
CA LEU A 164 -12.71 8.16 5.07
C LEU A 164 -12.23 6.80 5.60
N HIS A 165 -12.54 5.73 4.87
CA HIS A 165 -12.21 4.36 5.26
C HIS A 165 -10.92 3.82 4.62
N SER A 166 -10.21 4.66 3.84
CA SER A 166 -9.05 4.23 3.05
C SER A 166 -7.72 4.51 3.73
N ARG A 167 -7.09 3.46 4.24
CA ARG A 167 -5.66 3.51 4.64
C ARG A 167 -4.72 3.77 3.46
N VAL A 168 -5.14 3.42 2.24
CA VAL A 168 -4.36 3.66 1.02
C VAL A 168 -4.31 5.15 0.71
N ALA A 169 -5.45 5.86 0.81
CA ALA A 169 -5.48 7.30 0.63
C ALA A 169 -4.53 8.01 1.61
N ARG A 170 -4.60 7.68 2.91
CA ARG A 170 -3.74 8.29 3.93
C ARG A 170 -2.26 8.09 3.63
N SER A 171 -1.85 6.84 3.38
CA SER A 171 -0.45 6.55 3.11
C SER A 171 0.05 7.20 1.82
N ASN A 172 -0.80 7.29 0.79
CA ASN A 172 -0.43 7.97 -0.46
C ASN A 172 -0.36 9.49 -0.30
N VAL A 173 -1.26 10.12 0.49
CA VAL A 173 -1.16 11.55 0.79
C VAL A 173 0.18 11.85 1.46
N ASP A 174 0.54 11.10 2.52
CA ASP A 174 1.80 11.29 3.24
C ASP A 174 3.00 11.10 2.30
N LEU A 175 3.02 10.04 1.50
CA LEU A 175 4.15 9.71 0.63
C LEU A 175 4.30 10.68 -0.53
N LEU A 176 3.21 10.93 -1.26
CA LEU A 176 3.24 11.77 -2.46
C LEU A 176 3.53 13.22 -2.12
N SER A 177 2.99 13.75 -1.01
CA SER A 177 3.33 15.10 -0.55
C SER A 177 4.79 15.21 -0.15
N THR A 178 5.37 14.18 0.50
CA THR A 178 6.80 14.12 0.83
C THR A 178 7.67 14.10 -0.44
N LEU A 179 7.19 13.46 -1.52
CA LEU A 179 7.86 13.47 -2.82
C LEU A 179 7.63 14.77 -3.63
N GLY A 180 6.75 15.66 -3.16
CA GLY A 180 6.47 16.96 -3.78
C GLY A 180 5.39 16.96 -4.84
N ALA A 181 4.53 15.94 -4.91
CA ALA A 181 3.37 15.92 -5.79
C ALA A 181 2.25 16.82 -5.26
N GLU A 182 1.43 17.36 -6.16
CA GLU A 182 0.17 18.01 -5.82
C GLU A 182 -0.94 16.96 -5.67
N VAL A 183 -1.28 16.63 -4.44
CA VAL A 183 -2.32 15.65 -4.16
C VAL A 183 -3.68 16.32 -4.03
N VAL A 184 -4.67 15.81 -4.76
CA VAL A 184 -6.06 16.26 -4.70
C VAL A 184 -6.95 15.08 -4.35
N LEU A 185 -7.66 15.18 -3.24
CA LEU A 185 -8.67 14.21 -2.83
C LEU A 185 -10.02 14.60 -3.42
N VAL A 186 -10.65 13.70 -4.17
CA VAL A 186 -11.96 13.93 -4.78
C VAL A 186 -12.96 12.95 -4.17
N ALA A 187 -13.92 13.45 -3.41
CA ALA A 187 -14.89 12.62 -2.71
C ALA A 187 -16.15 13.37 -2.32
N PRO A 188 -17.29 12.68 -2.12
CA PRO A 188 -18.44 13.28 -1.47
C PRO A 188 -18.07 13.68 -0.03
N PRO A 189 -18.65 14.76 0.53
CA PRO A 189 -18.35 15.22 1.88
C PRO A 189 -18.49 14.13 2.96
N THR A 190 -19.42 13.20 2.76
CA THR A 190 -19.70 12.08 3.66
C THR A 190 -18.60 11.00 3.69
N LEU A 191 -17.74 10.96 2.67
CA LEU A 191 -16.61 10.03 2.55
C LEU A 191 -15.25 10.73 2.79
N LEU A 192 -15.27 11.89 3.41
CA LEU A 192 -14.09 12.60 3.87
C LEU A 192 -13.93 12.49 5.39
N PRO A 193 -12.72 12.26 5.91
CA PRO A 193 -12.50 12.22 7.35
C PRO A 193 -12.56 13.62 7.95
N THR A 194 -13.04 13.70 9.20
CA THR A 194 -12.93 14.93 9.97
C THR A 194 -11.48 15.37 10.05
N GLY A 195 -11.22 16.67 9.83
CA GLY A 195 -9.87 17.21 9.88
C GLY A 195 -9.05 17.02 8.61
N VAL A 196 -9.63 16.52 7.49
CA VAL A 196 -8.94 16.34 6.21
C VAL A 196 -8.31 17.64 5.68
N GLN A 197 -8.86 18.80 6.05
CA GLN A 197 -8.30 20.11 5.68
C GLN A 197 -6.90 20.37 6.27
N ASN A 198 -6.47 19.58 7.26
CA ASN A 198 -5.13 19.66 7.84
C ASN A 198 -4.13 18.71 7.18
N TRP A 199 -4.59 17.90 6.22
CA TRP A 199 -3.70 17.01 5.48
C TRP A 199 -2.93 17.81 4.41
N PRO A 200 -1.74 17.39 4.03
CA PRO A 200 -0.94 18.06 3.00
C PRO A 200 -1.47 17.78 1.59
N CYS A 201 -2.72 18.12 1.34
CA CYS A 201 -3.43 17.90 0.08
C CYS A 201 -4.56 18.90 -0.08
N ARG A 202 -5.07 19.04 -1.31
CA ARG A 202 -6.29 19.78 -1.61
C ARG A 202 -7.49 18.83 -1.62
N VAL A 203 -8.66 19.34 -1.26
CA VAL A 203 -9.93 18.61 -1.33
C VAL A 203 -10.81 19.21 -2.42
N ALA A 204 -11.40 18.37 -3.23
CA ALA A 204 -12.38 18.72 -4.26
C ALA A 204 -13.63 17.82 -4.14
N TYR A 205 -14.76 18.34 -4.56
CA TYR A 205 -16.06 17.65 -4.47
C TYR A 205 -16.64 17.31 -5.85
N ASP A 206 -16.12 17.92 -6.89
CA ASP A 206 -16.57 17.76 -8.27
C ASP A 206 -15.47 17.11 -9.11
N PHE A 207 -15.68 15.86 -9.49
CA PHE A 207 -14.69 15.09 -10.26
C PHE A 207 -14.57 15.62 -11.69
N ASP A 208 -15.69 15.99 -12.32
CA ASP A 208 -15.68 16.50 -13.69
C ASP A 208 -14.97 17.84 -13.80
N ALA A 209 -15.13 18.71 -12.80
CA ALA A 209 -14.42 19.98 -12.73
C ALA A 209 -12.89 19.77 -12.59
N GLU A 210 -12.46 18.78 -11.83
CA GLU A 210 -11.03 18.45 -11.70
C GLU A 210 -10.42 17.87 -12.98
N LEU A 211 -11.19 17.08 -13.73
CA LEU A 211 -10.75 16.53 -15.02
C LEU A 211 -10.71 17.59 -16.12
N ALA A 212 -11.64 18.56 -16.08
CA ALA A 212 -11.73 19.66 -17.05
C ALA A 212 -10.75 20.82 -16.76
N SER A 213 -10.00 20.75 -15.65
CA SER A 213 -9.06 21.81 -15.28
C SER A 213 -7.92 21.91 -16.30
N ALA A 214 -7.39 23.13 -16.50
CA ALA A 214 -6.25 23.37 -17.40
C ALA A 214 -4.98 22.59 -16.99
N ASP A 215 -4.86 22.24 -15.72
CA ASP A 215 -3.81 21.38 -15.19
C ASP A 215 -4.30 19.92 -15.18
N THR A 216 -3.98 19.21 -16.27
CA THR A 216 -4.38 17.80 -16.44
C THR A 216 -3.68 16.91 -15.40
N PRO A 217 -4.40 16.03 -14.70
CA PRO A 217 -3.79 15.13 -13.75
C PRO A 217 -2.84 14.13 -14.43
N ALA A 218 -1.65 13.96 -13.88
CA ALA A 218 -0.73 12.93 -14.33
C ALA A 218 -1.18 11.53 -13.88
N VAL A 219 -1.94 11.46 -12.77
CA VAL A 219 -2.45 10.21 -12.21
C VAL A 219 -3.88 10.41 -11.72
N VAL A 220 -4.74 9.42 -12.03
CA VAL A 220 -6.06 9.26 -11.42
C VAL A 220 -6.07 7.92 -10.69
N MET A 221 -6.01 7.96 -9.37
CA MET A 221 -6.08 6.78 -8.51
C MET A 221 -7.50 6.61 -7.99
N MET A 222 -8.20 5.60 -8.48
CA MET A 222 -9.53 5.25 -8.01
C MET A 222 -9.44 4.40 -6.75
N LEU A 223 -10.26 4.69 -5.75
CA LEU A 223 -10.33 3.92 -4.51
C LEU A 223 -11.55 3.00 -4.50
N ARG A 224 -11.37 1.82 -3.93
CA ARG A 224 -12.48 0.92 -3.66
C ARG A 224 -13.39 1.52 -2.58
N VAL A 225 -14.69 1.49 -2.81
CA VAL A 225 -15.68 1.78 -1.77
C VAL A 225 -15.69 0.65 -0.74
N GLN A 226 -15.40 0.99 0.52
CA GLN A 226 -15.23 0.02 1.61
C GLN A 226 -16.57 -0.28 2.30
N ALA A 227 -17.56 -0.80 1.56
CA ALA A 227 -18.92 -1.03 2.07
C ALA A 227 -18.96 -1.87 3.36
N GLU A 228 -18.00 -2.79 3.53
CA GLU A 228 -17.84 -3.61 4.72
C GLU A 228 -17.40 -2.84 5.98
N ARG A 229 -16.92 -1.60 5.82
CA ARG A 229 -16.53 -0.70 6.91
C ARG A 229 -17.56 0.40 7.19
N MET A 230 -18.61 0.46 6.38
CA MET A 230 -19.63 1.48 6.48
C MET A 230 -20.76 1.03 7.41
N ASN A 231 -20.98 1.78 8.48
CA ASN A 231 -22.15 1.64 9.35
C ASN A 231 -23.06 2.83 9.10
N GLY A 232 -23.95 2.75 8.09
CA GLY A 232 -24.90 3.82 7.73
C GLY A 232 -24.90 4.18 6.25
N GLY A 233 -25.68 5.19 5.87
CA GLY A 233 -25.81 5.70 4.51
C GLY A 233 -24.78 6.81 4.23
N PHE A 234 -23.69 6.50 3.57
CA PHE A 234 -22.67 7.48 3.18
C PHE A 234 -22.93 8.09 1.80
N PHE A 235 -23.72 7.41 0.98
CA PHE A 235 -24.22 7.88 -0.31
C PHE A 235 -25.57 7.20 -0.62
N PRO A 236 -26.45 7.82 -1.42
CA PRO A 236 -27.82 7.34 -1.60
C PRO A 236 -27.91 5.98 -2.28
N SER A 237 -27.06 5.72 -3.29
CA SER A 237 -27.01 4.45 -3.99
C SER A 237 -25.67 4.23 -4.72
N HIS A 238 -25.34 2.97 -5.01
CA HIS A 238 -24.17 2.61 -5.83
C HIS A 238 -24.21 3.28 -7.21
N ARG A 239 -25.40 3.42 -7.79
CA ARG A 239 -25.58 4.06 -9.09
C ARG A 239 -25.25 5.54 -9.03
N GLU A 240 -25.70 6.24 -8.01
CA GLU A 240 -25.43 7.67 -7.82
C GLU A 240 -23.93 7.90 -7.55
N TYR A 241 -23.33 7.07 -6.71
CA TYR A 241 -21.88 7.11 -6.50
C TYR A 241 -21.12 6.92 -7.82
N ALA A 242 -21.44 5.88 -8.60
CA ALA A 242 -20.81 5.60 -9.89
C ALA A 242 -21.01 6.78 -10.89
N THR A 243 -22.18 7.42 -10.89
CA THR A 243 -22.46 8.58 -11.75
C THR A 243 -21.60 9.79 -11.37
N LEU A 244 -21.45 10.08 -10.08
CA LEU A 244 -20.78 11.29 -9.60
C LEU A 244 -19.26 11.12 -9.46
N TYR A 245 -18.79 9.94 -9.01
CA TYR A 245 -17.40 9.69 -8.62
C TYR A 245 -16.76 8.49 -9.33
N GLY A 246 -17.50 7.70 -10.10
CA GLY A 246 -16.93 6.61 -10.88
C GLY A 246 -16.16 7.13 -12.11
N LEU A 247 -15.05 6.48 -12.46
CA LEU A 247 -14.34 6.75 -13.70
C LEU A 247 -15.07 6.06 -14.86
N SER A 248 -15.99 6.81 -15.47
CA SER A 248 -16.77 6.39 -16.65
C SER A 248 -15.89 6.35 -17.90
N GLN A 249 -16.42 5.79 -19.00
CA GLN A 249 -15.76 5.84 -20.30
C GLN A 249 -15.56 7.28 -20.76
N ASP A 250 -16.61 8.11 -20.68
CA ASP A 250 -16.56 9.52 -21.12
C ASP A 250 -15.49 10.31 -20.34
N ARG A 251 -15.39 10.11 -19.00
CA ARG A 251 -14.35 10.72 -18.18
C ARG A 251 -12.96 10.25 -18.57
N ALA A 252 -12.80 8.95 -18.80
CA ALA A 252 -11.51 8.38 -19.21
C ALA A 252 -11.09 8.85 -20.61
N ASP A 253 -12.04 9.16 -21.48
CA ASP A 253 -11.77 9.69 -22.84
C ASP A 253 -11.34 11.16 -22.80
N THR A 254 -11.68 11.92 -21.74
CA THR A 254 -11.14 13.28 -21.53
C THR A 254 -9.70 13.28 -21.02
N LEU A 255 -9.25 12.17 -20.42
CA LEU A 255 -7.86 12.00 -19.99
C LEU A 255 -6.99 11.66 -21.19
N GLY A 256 -5.84 12.31 -21.31
CA GLY A 256 -4.84 11.90 -22.30
C GLY A 256 -4.30 10.50 -22.03
N ASN A 257 -3.66 9.89 -23.04
CA ASN A 257 -3.00 8.58 -22.87
C ASN A 257 -1.85 8.62 -21.87
N ASP A 258 -1.31 9.80 -21.58
CA ASP A 258 -0.23 10.02 -20.62
C ASP A 258 -0.69 10.07 -19.16
N THR A 259 -2.01 10.18 -18.91
CA THR A 259 -2.56 10.10 -17.55
C THR A 259 -2.66 8.65 -17.12
N LEU A 260 -2.00 8.28 -16.03
CA LEU A 260 -2.10 6.94 -15.46
C LEU A 260 -3.40 6.73 -14.70
N ILE A 261 -4.05 5.60 -14.94
CA ILE A 261 -5.21 5.13 -14.17
C ILE A 261 -4.75 4.02 -13.23
N MET A 262 -4.94 4.24 -11.94
CA MET A 262 -4.48 3.34 -10.88
C MET A 262 -5.63 2.91 -9.97
N HIS A 263 -5.46 1.74 -9.34
CA HIS A 263 -6.42 1.23 -8.35
C HIS A 263 -5.72 0.22 -7.41
N PRO A 264 -5.79 0.35 -6.09
CA PRO A 264 -5.09 -0.55 -5.15
C PRO A 264 -5.68 -1.97 -5.12
N GLY A 265 -6.84 -2.18 -5.75
CA GLY A 265 -7.57 -3.45 -5.80
C GLY A 265 -8.18 -3.90 -4.47
N PRO A 266 -9.18 -4.80 -4.53
CA PRO A 266 -9.89 -5.27 -5.72
C PRO A 266 -10.79 -4.17 -6.31
N MET A 267 -10.88 -4.11 -7.63
CA MET A 267 -11.80 -3.19 -8.32
C MET A 267 -13.24 -3.72 -8.29
N LEU A 268 -14.21 -2.84 -8.05
CA LEU A 268 -15.62 -3.08 -8.32
C LEU A 268 -15.95 -2.48 -9.67
N ARG A 269 -15.78 -3.26 -10.75
CA ARG A 269 -16.06 -2.84 -12.12
C ARG A 269 -17.52 -2.43 -12.25
N GLY A 270 -17.76 -1.27 -12.87
CA GLY A 270 -19.09 -0.68 -13.00
C GLY A 270 -19.49 0.23 -11.83
N MET A 271 -18.66 0.35 -10.80
CA MET A 271 -18.86 1.27 -9.68
C MET A 271 -17.76 2.35 -9.65
N GLU A 272 -16.55 2.03 -9.17
CA GLU A 272 -15.45 2.99 -9.14
C GLU A 272 -14.81 3.21 -10.51
N ILE A 273 -14.80 2.17 -11.33
CA ILE A 273 -14.18 2.18 -12.66
C ILE A 273 -15.05 1.40 -13.66
N ASN A 274 -15.25 1.96 -14.85
CA ASN A 274 -15.98 1.29 -15.92
C ASN A 274 -15.22 0.04 -16.40
N PHE A 275 -15.97 -0.96 -16.91
CA PHE A 275 -15.40 -2.21 -17.40
C PHE A 275 -14.32 -2.00 -18.45
N ASN A 276 -14.58 -1.18 -19.46
CA ASN A 276 -13.65 -0.92 -20.56
C ASN A 276 -12.45 -0.07 -20.12
N VAL A 277 -12.66 0.85 -19.16
CA VAL A 277 -11.59 1.70 -18.63
C VAL A 277 -10.57 0.89 -17.83
N ALA A 278 -11.04 -0.14 -17.11
CA ALA A 278 -10.16 -1.02 -16.35
C ALA A 278 -9.18 -1.85 -17.22
N ASP A 279 -9.44 -1.94 -18.52
CA ASP A 279 -8.63 -2.72 -19.46
C ASP A 279 -7.91 -1.82 -20.51
N ARG A 280 -7.81 -0.51 -20.26
CA ARG A 280 -7.05 0.44 -21.12
C ARG A 280 -5.55 0.27 -20.91
N ASP A 281 -4.76 0.62 -21.92
CA ASP A 281 -3.29 0.54 -21.86
C ASP A 281 -2.67 1.42 -20.77
N ASN A 282 -3.28 2.57 -20.46
CA ASN A 282 -2.86 3.46 -19.38
C ASN A 282 -3.43 3.09 -18.00
N THR A 283 -4.13 1.95 -17.88
CA THR A 283 -4.59 1.39 -16.60
C THR A 283 -3.56 0.40 -16.06
N VAL A 284 -2.72 0.85 -15.12
CA VAL A 284 -1.51 0.15 -14.66
C VAL A 284 -1.71 -0.70 -13.39
N VAL A 285 -2.92 -1.21 -13.18
CA VAL A 285 -3.27 -1.98 -11.96
C VAL A 285 -2.45 -3.26 -11.80
N LEU A 286 -2.13 -3.95 -12.90
CA LEU A 286 -1.31 -5.17 -12.85
C LEU A 286 0.16 -4.84 -12.60
N ASP A 287 0.66 -3.70 -13.08
CA ASP A 287 2.00 -3.22 -12.77
C ASP A 287 2.12 -2.91 -11.27
N GLN A 288 1.09 -2.30 -10.65
CA GLN A 288 1.04 -2.12 -9.20
C GLN A 288 1.16 -3.46 -8.46
N VAL A 289 0.49 -4.51 -8.93
CA VAL A 289 0.58 -5.85 -8.32
C VAL A 289 1.99 -6.41 -8.44
N THR A 290 2.60 -6.31 -9.62
CA THR A 290 3.97 -6.77 -9.90
C THR A 290 4.98 -6.00 -9.06
N ASN A 291 4.92 -4.67 -9.06
CA ASN A 291 5.78 -3.80 -8.27
C ASN A 291 5.62 -4.04 -6.76
N GLY A 292 4.45 -4.53 -6.35
CA GLY A 292 4.21 -4.92 -4.97
C GLY A 292 5.15 -6.02 -4.47
N VAL A 293 5.61 -6.94 -5.32
CA VAL A 293 6.58 -7.95 -4.92
C VAL A 293 7.94 -7.30 -4.68
N TYR A 294 8.44 -6.52 -5.63
CA TYR A 294 9.77 -5.88 -5.54
C TYR A 294 9.84 -4.84 -4.41
N THR A 295 8.80 -4.06 -4.22
CA THR A 295 8.71 -3.11 -3.08
C THR A 295 8.76 -3.83 -1.73
N ARG A 296 8.12 -4.99 -1.62
CA ARG A 296 8.17 -5.80 -0.40
C ARG A 296 9.51 -6.50 -0.21
N MET A 297 10.19 -6.87 -1.30
CA MET A 297 11.58 -7.33 -1.24
C MET A 297 12.48 -6.21 -0.70
N ALA A 298 12.36 -4.99 -1.22
CA ALA A 298 13.11 -3.83 -0.73
C ALA A 298 12.86 -3.56 0.76
N ALA A 299 11.61 -3.59 1.21
CA ALA A 299 11.26 -3.41 2.61
C ALA A 299 11.86 -4.51 3.51
N LEU A 300 11.77 -5.77 3.11
CA LEU A 300 12.35 -6.90 3.84
C LEU A 300 13.88 -6.83 3.88
N PHE A 301 14.51 -6.49 2.77
CA PHE A 301 15.96 -6.33 2.67
C PHE A 301 16.46 -5.23 3.60
N THR A 302 15.88 -4.04 3.53
CA THR A 302 16.27 -2.91 4.36
C THR A 302 16.13 -3.20 5.86
N LEU A 303 15.13 -3.99 6.24
CA LEU A 303 14.88 -4.30 7.65
C LEU A 303 15.70 -5.48 8.19
N LEU A 304 16.07 -6.45 7.35
CA LEU A 304 16.65 -7.72 7.80
C LEU A 304 18.10 -7.97 7.34
N ALA A 305 18.54 -7.39 6.23
CA ALA A 305 19.90 -7.56 5.72
C ALA A 305 20.85 -6.43 6.18
N SER A 306 20.34 -5.19 6.35
CA SER A 306 21.17 -4.03 6.75
C SER A 306 21.69 -4.07 8.20
N GLY A 307 21.40 -5.13 8.96
CA GLY A 307 21.84 -5.30 10.35
C GLY A 307 23.06 -6.20 10.54
N ASP A 308 23.49 -6.94 9.52
CA ASP A 308 24.60 -7.91 9.67
C ASP A 308 25.99 -7.25 9.55
N ASP A 309 26.11 -6.08 8.91
CA ASP A 309 27.38 -5.32 8.85
C ASP A 309 27.82 -4.72 10.22
N ALA A 310 26.94 -4.73 11.23
CA ALA A 310 27.27 -4.22 12.57
C ALA A 310 27.91 -5.27 13.49
N LEU A 311 27.93 -6.54 13.08
CA LEU A 311 28.52 -7.63 13.88
C LEU A 311 29.92 -8.08 13.40
N GLU A 312 30.38 -7.60 12.24
CA GLU A 312 31.74 -7.90 11.73
C GLU A 312 32.80 -6.87 12.15
N GLY A 313 32.47 -5.90 12.99
CA GLY A 313 33.37 -4.82 13.44
C GLY A 313 33.90 -4.92 14.85
N GLU A 314 33.65 -6.01 15.59
CA GLU A 314 34.23 -6.27 16.92
C GLU A 314 34.91 -7.66 16.95
N GLU A 315 36.07 -7.77 16.30
CA GLU A 315 37.14 -8.71 16.61
C GLU A 315 38.46 -7.96 16.86
#